data_73af40b28e12284d147bbb3341a28e81
#
_entry.id   73af40b28e12284d147bbb3341a28e81
#
_cell.length_a   1.000
_cell.length_b   1.000
_cell.length_c   1.000
_cell.angle_alpha   90.00
_cell.angle_beta   90.00
_cell.angle_gamma   90.00
#
_symmetry.space_group_name_H-M   'P 1'
#
loop_
_entity.id
_entity.type
_entity.pdbx_description
1 polymer ?
#
loop_
_entity_poly.entity_id
_entity_poly.type
_entity_poly.pdbx_seq_one_letter_code
_entity_poly.pdbx_strand_id
1 'polypeptide(L)'
;MLRNNLTEITKYKTGTGLLIENDGYISMQDEKNKPLMESIKRINEGLGDGEFHCPYPFIVHAVFQKFGIENANGRIYPEDVLKKQVQVYQQKINENRAIGESDHPENRSTVSIPLVSMNIKELHWEGRTLVGQLEVITTPGFRKYGIASTPGDVTANLLLQGIKIGVSSRGVGSVENKFGKYIVGDDYEIICWDYVSDPSTPNAWVDSDKEKLTPYLESKESKGELIKENSSKFDKFKKWLND
;
A
#
# COMPACT_ATOMS: atom_id res chain seq x y z
N MET A 1 -14.39 -11.90 8.63
CA MET A 1 -13.47 -13.05 8.74
C MET A 1 -12.05 -12.49 8.68
N LEU A 2 -11.31 -12.55 9.77
CA LEU A 2 -9.88 -12.20 9.78
C LEU A 2 -9.15 -13.26 8.95
N ARG A 3 -8.70 -12.90 7.75
CA ARG A 3 -7.82 -13.77 6.98
C ARG A 3 -6.46 -13.78 7.66
N ASN A 4 -6.10 -14.92 8.25
CA ASN A 4 -4.75 -15.17 8.75
C ASN A 4 -3.83 -15.37 7.55
N ASN A 5 -3.30 -14.27 7.01
CA ASN A 5 -2.38 -14.31 5.86
C ASN A 5 -0.92 -14.50 6.31
N LEU A 6 -0.69 -15.35 7.31
CA LEU A 6 0.60 -15.98 7.46
C LEU A 6 0.59 -17.19 6.54
N THR A 7 1.23 -17.09 5.39
CA THR A 7 1.54 -18.27 4.59
C THR A 7 2.44 -19.15 5.47
N GLU A 8 2.00 -20.37 5.74
CA GLU A 8 2.61 -21.24 6.73
C GLU A 8 4.09 -21.53 6.43
N ILE A 9 4.99 -20.74 6.98
CA ILE A 9 6.31 -21.23 7.35
C ILE A 9 6.24 -21.77 8.78
N THR A 10 5.25 -21.33 9.57
CA THR A 10 4.90 -21.94 10.88
C THR A 10 3.38 -21.91 11.07
N LYS A 11 2.81 -22.98 11.64
CA LYS A 11 1.38 -23.16 11.96
C LYS A 11 0.82 -22.19 13.03
N TYR A 12 1.60 -21.19 13.46
CA TYR A 12 1.29 -20.35 14.59
C TYR A 12 1.17 -18.89 14.19
N LYS A 13 0.33 -18.13 14.91
CA LYS A 13 0.17 -16.68 14.75
C LYS A 13 1.42 -15.89 15.15
N THR A 14 2.40 -16.53 15.79
CA THR A 14 3.69 -15.97 16.20
C THR A 14 4.82 -16.80 15.62
N GLY A 15 5.96 -16.18 15.33
CA GLY A 15 7.12 -16.85 14.73
C GLY A 15 7.74 -16.00 13.64
N THR A 16 8.63 -16.60 12.87
CA THR A 16 9.25 -15.99 11.69
C THR A 16 8.60 -16.54 10.44
N GLY A 17 8.18 -15.67 9.53
CA GLY A 17 7.52 -16.07 8.30
C GLY A 17 7.34 -14.94 7.30
N LEU A 18 6.67 -15.22 6.20
CA LEU A 18 6.26 -14.24 5.22
C LEU A 18 5.09 -13.42 5.77
N LEU A 19 5.27 -12.11 5.87
CA LEU A 19 4.26 -11.15 6.31
C LEU A 19 3.67 -10.47 5.09
N ILE A 20 2.38 -10.70 4.88
CA ILE A 20 1.62 -10.10 3.78
C ILE A 20 0.55 -9.19 4.41
N GLU A 21 0.60 -7.91 4.08
CA GLU A 21 -0.32 -6.90 4.59
C GLU A 21 -1.12 -6.29 3.44
N ASN A 22 -2.43 -6.26 3.60
CA ASN A 22 -3.34 -5.71 2.61
C ASN A 22 -3.84 -4.34 3.08
N ASP A 23 -3.19 -3.28 2.61
CA ASP A 23 -3.35 -1.93 3.17
C ASP A 23 -3.56 -0.87 2.09
N GLY A 24 -4.78 -0.52 1.76
CA GLY A 24 -5.04 0.67 0.95
C GLY A 24 -5.86 0.49 -0.34
N TYR A 25 -6.52 1.55 -0.78
CA TYR A 25 -7.38 1.57 -1.98
C TYR A 25 -7.07 2.77 -2.87
N ILE A 26 -7.25 2.57 -4.16
CA ILE A 26 -7.23 3.63 -5.17
C ILE A 26 -8.66 4.05 -5.50
N SER A 27 -8.97 5.33 -5.51
CA SER A 27 -10.27 5.84 -5.94
C SER A 27 -10.15 6.84 -7.07
N MET A 28 -10.84 6.59 -8.18
CA MET A 28 -10.96 7.47 -9.34
C MET A 28 -12.26 8.32 -9.34
N GLN A 29 -13.07 8.25 -8.28
CA GLN A 29 -14.41 8.86 -8.24
C GLN A 29 -14.44 10.37 -7.94
N ASP A 30 -13.33 11.06 -8.08
CA ASP A 30 -13.23 12.45 -7.67
C ASP A 30 -13.29 13.42 -8.86
N GLU A 31 -13.76 14.66 -8.59
CA GLU A 31 -13.95 15.71 -9.61
C GLU A 31 -12.70 16.04 -10.43
N LYS A 32 -11.51 15.93 -9.81
CA LYS A 32 -10.23 16.19 -10.50
C LYS A 32 -9.89 15.13 -11.56
N ASN A 33 -10.50 13.95 -11.47
CA ASN A 33 -10.39 12.89 -12.49
C ASN A 33 -11.49 12.98 -13.56
N LYS A 34 -12.29 14.04 -13.53
CA LYS A 34 -13.37 14.25 -14.48
C LYS A 34 -12.96 14.11 -15.96
N PRO A 35 -11.81 14.68 -16.42
CA PRO A 35 -11.38 14.51 -17.80
C PRO A 35 -11.09 13.05 -18.15
N LEU A 36 -10.52 12.30 -17.23
CA LEU A 36 -10.24 10.88 -17.40
C LEU A 36 -11.52 10.05 -17.40
N MET A 37 -12.43 10.33 -16.47
CA MET A 37 -13.76 9.68 -16.44
C MET A 37 -14.59 10.00 -17.66
N GLU A 38 -14.51 11.21 -18.21
CA GLU A 38 -15.16 11.55 -19.47
C GLU A 38 -14.58 10.79 -20.66
N SER A 39 -13.25 10.58 -20.69
CA SER A 39 -12.61 9.77 -21.72
C SER A 39 -13.07 8.30 -21.64
N ILE A 40 -13.14 7.73 -20.44
CA ILE A 40 -13.66 6.37 -20.21
C ILE A 40 -15.13 6.28 -20.64
N LYS A 41 -15.93 7.27 -20.28
CA LYS A 41 -17.34 7.33 -20.68
C LYS A 41 -17.50 7.31 -22.19
N ARG A 42 -16.72 8.10 -22.91
CA ARG A 42 -16.72 8.12 -24.40
C ARG A 42 -16.34 6.76 -25.00
N ILE A 43 -15.33 6.09 -24.43
CA ILE A 43 -14.93 4.75 -24.84
C ILE A 43 -16.08 3.75 -24.63
N ASN A 44 -16.72 3.79 -23.46
CA ASN A 44 -17.81 2.87 -23.11
C ASN A 44 -19.10 3.15 -23.89
N GLU A 45 -19.34 4.39 -24.32
CA GLU A 45 -20.49 4.78 -25.14
C GLU A 45 -20.31 4.46 -26.63
N GLY A 46 -19.15 3.87 -27.01
CA GLY A 46 -18.88 3.51 -28.40
C GLY A 46 -18.82 4.70 -29.34
N LEU A 47 -18.57 5.91 -28.81
CA LEU A 47 -18.36 7.11 -29.59
C LEU A 47 -17.01 6.94 -30.30
N GLY A 48 -17.05 6.25 -31.45
CA GLY A 48 -15.91 5.98 -32.30
C GLY A 48 -15.09 7.25 -32.56
N ASP A 49 -13.82 7.12 -32.82
CA ASP A 49 -12.80 8.15 -33.05
C ASP A 49 -12.31 8.92 -31.82
N GLY A 50 -12.77 8.61 -30.62
CA GLY A 50 -12.12 9.07 -29.40
C GLY A 50 -10.81 8.31 -29.18
N GLU A 51 -9.67 8.98 -29.25
CA GLU A 51 -8.41 8.37 -28.87
C GLU A 51 -8.51 7.88 -27.42
N PHE A 52 -8.09 6.64 -27.16
CA PHE A 52 -7.94 6.13 -25.81
C PHE A 52 -6.82 6.93 -25.13
N HIS A 53 -7.14 7.61 -24.03
CA HIS A 53 -6.17 8.41 -23.29
C HIS A 53 -5.77 7.71 -22.00
N CYS A 54 -4.64 7.03 -22.02
CA CYS A 54 -3.94 6.59 -20.81
C CYS A 54 -2.88 7.63 -20.45
N PRO A 55 -2.86 8.14 -19.22
CA PRO A 55 -1.78 9.03 -18.76
C PRO A 55 -0.40 8.37 -18.94
N TYR A 56 0.62 9.18 -19.29
CA TYR A 56 1.99 8.69 -19.35
C TYR A 56 2.99 9.78 -18.96
N PRO A 57 3.84 9.51 -17.93
CA PRO A 57 3.75 8.37 -17.01
C PRO A 57 2.41 8.35 -16.26
N PHE A 58 1.90 7.15 -15.95
CA PHE A 58 0.68 7.01 -15.16
C PHE A 58 1.05 6.99 -13.68
N ILE A 59 1.09 8.16 -13.07
CA ILE A 59 1.45 8.35 -11.67
C ILE A 59 0.18 8.38 -10.81
N VAL A 60 0.20 7.62 -9.72
CA VAL A 60 -0.83 7.64 -8.69
C VAL A 60 -0.18 7.81 -7.33
N HIS A 61 -0.94 8.37 -6.38
CA HIS A 61 -0.55 8.55 -5.00
C HIS A 61 -1.16 7.44 -4.14
N ALA A 62 -0.46 7.02 -3.11
CA ALA A 62 -0.93 5.99 -2.22
C ALA A 62 -0.55 6.26 -0.76
N VAL A 63 -1.40 5.77 0.14
CA VAL A 63 -1.00 5.42 1.49
C VAL A 63 -0.42 4.01 1.44
N PHE A 64 0.81 3.84 1.87
CA PHE A 64 1.51 2.56 1.80
C PHE A 64 1.40 1.76 3.09
N GLN A 65 1.61 2.40 4.25
CA GLN A 65 1.61 1.71 5.53
C GLN A 65 1.50 2.71 6.71
N LYS A 66 1.20 2.21 7.91
CA LYS A 66 1.14 3.02 9.14
C LYS A 66 1.88 2.31 10.27
N PHE A 67 2.68 3.05 11.03
CA PHE A 67 3.29 2.50 12.24
C PHE A 67 2.44 2.74 13.49
N GLY A 68 2.59 1.86 14.49
CA GLY A 68 1.97 2.01 15.80
C GLY A 68 0.44 1.86 15.81
N ILE A 69 -0.16 1.40 14.71
CA ILE A 69 -1.59 1.16 14.57
C ILE A 69 -1.80 -0.31 14.20
N GLU A 70 -2.78 -0.93 14.85
CA GLU A 70 -3.19 -2.28 14.50
C GLU A 70 -3.90 -2.28 13.14
N ASN A 71 -3.42 -3.11 12.24
CA ASN A 71 -4.02 -3.29 10.92
C ASN A 71 -5.12 -4.39 10.93
N ALA A 72 -5.78 -4.63 9.80
CA ALA A 72 -6.86 -5.61 9.71
C ALA A 72 -6.38 -7.06 9.94
N ASN A 73 -5.09 -7.33 9.80
CA ASN A 73 -4.49 -8.64 10.15
C ASN A 73 -4.15 -8.76 11.65
N GLY A 74 -4.46 -7.73 12.45
CA GLY A 74 -4.17 -7.69 13.88
C GLY A 74 -2.71 -7.40 14.22
N ARG A 75 -1.90 -6.93 13.25
CA ARG A 75 -0.48 -6.65 13.43
C ARG A 75 -0.22 -5.17 13.68
N ILE A 76 0.79 -4.90 14.49
CA ILE A 76 1.32 -3.57 14.75
C ILE A 76 2.78 -3.55 14.35
N TYR A 77 3.14 -2.62 13.48
CA TYR A 77 4.51 -2.34 13.08
C TYR A 77 5.08 -1.25 13.99
N PRO A 78 6.14 -1.50 14.77
CA PRO A 78 6.80 -0.46 15.55
C PRO A 78 7.38 0.63 14.64
N GLU A 79 7.41 1.87 15.14
CA GLU A 79 7.87 3.03 14.40
C GLU A 79 9.32 2.89 13.91
N ASP A 80 10.20 2.50 14.82
CA ASP A 80 11.63 2.31 14.58
C ASP A 80 11.89 1.22 13.54
N VAL A 81 11.18 0.09 13.65
CA VAL A 81 11.28 -1.04 12.71
C VAL A 81 10.85 -0.59 11.31
N LEU A 82 9.66 0.00 11.20
CA LEU A 82 9.13 0.35 9.90
C LEU A 82 9.92 1.50 9.24
N LYS A 83 10.31 2.53 10.01
CA LYS A 83 11.13 3.63 9.49
C LYS A 83 12.50 3.16 9.00
N LYS A 84 13.15 2.26 9.75
CA LYS A 84 14.42 1.64 9.34
C LYS A 84 14.26 0.91 8.01
N GLN A 85 13.20 0.12 7.85
CA GLN A 85 12.98 -0.65 6.62
C GLN A 85 12.65 0.25 5.42
N VAL A 86 11.85 1.31 5.60
CA VAL A 86 11.59 2.30 4.55
C VAL A 86 12.86 3.00 4.12
N GLN A 87 13.75 3.33 5.06
CA GLN A 87 15.06 3.93 4.74
C GLN A 87 15.93 2.98 3.89
N VAL A 88 15.96 1.69 4.23
CA VAL A 88 16.65 0.67 3.41
C VAL A 88 16.01 0.55 2.03
N TYR A 89 14.69 0.56 1.97
CA TYR A 89 13.93 0.44 0.73
C TYR A 89 14.15 1.64 -0.21
N GLN A 90 14.50 2.83 0.33
CA GLN A 90 14.81 4.03 -0.45
C GLN A 90 15.92 3.79 -1.47
N GLN A 91 16.85 2.88 -1.20
CA GLN A 91 17.86 2.50 -2.18
C GLN A 91 17.25 1.89 -3.44
N LYS A 92 16.22 1.02 -3.29
CA LYS A 92 15.52 0.43 -4.44
C LYS A 92 14.82 1.49 -5.29
N ILE A 93 14.27 2.53 -4.64
CA ILE A 93 13.63 3.67 -5.34
C ILE A 93 14.69 4.45 -6.12
N ASN A 94 15.80 4.81 -5.49
CA ASN A 94 16.89 5.56 -6.11
C ASN A 94 17.51 4.82 -7.31
N GLU A 95 17.55 3.49 -7.24
CA GLU A 95 18.03 2.61 -8.31
C GLU A 95 16.96 2.27 -9.35
N ASN A 96 15.75 2.85 -9.24
CA ASN A 96 14.60 2.59 -10.14
C ASN A 96 14.23 1.10 -10.24
N ARG A 97 14.31 0.36 -9.15
CA ARG A 97 13.97 -1.07 -9.03
C ARG A 97 12.98 -1.37 -7.90
N ALA A 98 12.24 -0.35 -7.45
CA ALA A 98 11.20 -0.48 -6.42
C ALA A 98 9.89 -1.00 -7.01
N ILE A 99 9.95 -2.18 -7.62
CA ILE A 99 8.86 -2.80 -8.36
C ILE A 99 7.95 -3.64 -7.46
N GLY A 100 6.67 -3.72 -7.84
CA GLY A 100 5.65 -4.54 -7.20
C GLY A 100 4.74 -5.21 -8.23
N GLU A 101 3.95 -6.16 -7.76
CA GLU A 101 3.09 -7.02 -8.59
C GLU A 101 1.62 -6.59 -8.50
N SER A 102 0.80 -7.10 -9.40
CA SER A 102 -0.65 -7.15 -9.22
C SER A 102 -0.99 -8.44 -8.50
N ASP A 103 -1.57 -8.28 -7.30
CA ASP A 103 -1.91 -9.31 -6.34
C ASP A 103 -0.69 -9.88 -5.56
N HIS A 104 -0.96 -10.32 -4.33
CA HIS A 104 0.06 -10.96 -3.51
C HIS A 104 0.20 -12.44 -3.87
N PRO A 105 1.44 -12.93 -4.07
CA PRO A 105 1.66 -14.37 -4.18
C PRO A 105 1.45 -15.04 -2.82
N GLU A 106 0.88 -16.24 -2.81
CA GLU A 106 0.63 -16.99 -1.58
C GLU A 106 1.92 -17.41 -0.84
N ASN A 107 3.02 -17.62 -1.57
CA ASN A 107 4.22 -18.29 -1.02
C ASN A 107 5.57 -17.85 -1.63
N ARG A 108 5.66 -16.63 -2.17
CA ARG A 108 6.93 -16.10 -2.73
C ARG A 108 7.45 -14.90 -1.94
N SER A 109 8.72 -14.94 -1.62
CA SER A 109 9.46 -13.82 -1.02
C SER A 109 10.16 -12.92 -2.06
N THR A 110 10.04 -13.22 -3.35
CA THR A 110 10.64 -12.47 -4.45
C THR A 110 9.58 -11.90 -5.39
N VAL A 111 9.88 -10.77 -6.02
CA VAL A 111 9.02 -10.19 -7.06
C VAL A 111 9.18 -11.00 -8.35
N SER A 112 8.06 -11.38 -8.95
CA SER A 112 8.01 -12.04 -10.25
C SER A 112 7.99 -11.03 -11.37
N ILE A 113 9.04 -10.96 -12.16
CA ILE A 113 9.16 -10.02 -13.29
C ILE A 113 7.94 -10.06 -14.24
N PRO A 114 7.39 -11.23 -14.61
CA PRO A 114 6.19 -11.30 -15.47
C PRO A 114 4.93 -10.68 -14.85
N LEU A 115 4.89 -10.52 -13.51
CA LEU A 115 3.72 -10.00 -12.78
C LEU A 115 3.91 -8.54 -12.34
N VAL A 116 5.04 -7.92 -12.67
CA VAL A 116 5.31 -6.53 -12.33
C VAL A 116 4.26 -5.61 -12.96
N SER A 117 3.69 -4.74 -12.13
CA SER A 117 2.63 -3.79 -12.51
C SER A 117 2.89 -2.37 -12.04
N MET A 118 3.78 -2.18 -11.07
CA MET A 118 4.10 -0.87 -10.53
C MET A 118 5.60 -0.67 -10.32
N ASN A 119 5.99 0.61 -10.24
CA ASN A 119 7.30 1.04 -9.77
C ASN A 119 7.13 2.23 -8.83
N ILE A 120 7.55 2.09 -7.58
CA ILE A 120 7.45 3.16 -6.58
C ILE A 120 8.50 4.23 -6.88
N LYS A 121 8.07 5.50 -6.95
CA LYS A 121 8.91 6.64 -7.29
C LYS A 121 9.33 7.46 -6.08
N GLU A 122 8.47 7.53 -5.08
CA GLU A 122 8.68 8.35 -3.89
C GLU A 122 7.97 7.74 -2.69
N LEU A 123 8.61 7.80 -1.52
CA LEU A 123 8.01 7.51 -0.23
C LEU A 123 8.43 8.58 0.77
N HIS A 124 7.47 9.08 1.56
CA HIS A 124 7.74 9.99 2.67
C HIS A 124 6.73 9.80 3.81
N TRP A 125 7.06 10.32 4.98
CA TRP A 125 6.22 10.20 6.16
C TRP A 125 5.35 11.44 6.36
N GLU A 126 4.05 11.23 6.54
CA GLU A 126 3.11 12.21 7.04
C GLU A 126 2.58 11.74 8.40
N GLY A 127 3.14 12.27 9.49
CA GLY A 127 2.90 11.76 10.83
C GLY A 127 3.25 10.27 10.96
N ARG A 128 2.25 9.43 11.20
CA ARG A 128 2.41 7.96 11.31
C ARG A 128 2.20 7.22 9.98
N THR A 129 1.81 7.94 8.96
CA THR A 129 1.41 7.37 7.69
C THR A 129 2.53 7.50 6.68
N LEU A 130 2.90 6.39 6.06
CA LEU A 130 3.78 6.36 4.91
C LEU A 130 2.95 6.60 3.67
N VAL A 131 3.26 7.66 2.95
CA VAL A 131 2.62 8.04 1.69
C VAL A 131 3.65 8.13 0.59
N GLY A 132 3.22 8.12 -0.66
CA GLY A 132 4.15 8.26 -1.77
C GLY A 132 3.48 8.21 -3.12
N GLN A 133 4.33 8.16 -4.14
CA GLN A 133 3.96 8.06 -5.55
C GLN A 133 4.44 6.75 -6.13
N LEU A 134 3.64 6.20 -6.99
CA LEU A 134 3.99 5.04 -7.81
C LEU A 134 3.53 5.22 -9.24
N GLU A 135 4.29 4.66 -10.15
CA GLU A 135 3.96 4.58 -11.57
C GLU A 135 3.27 3.25 -11.86
N VAL A 136 2.08 3.31 -12.46
CA VAL A 136 1.44 2.14 -13.06
C VAL A 136 2.16 1.85 -14.37
N ILE A 137 2.78 0.68 -14.49
CA ILE A 137 3.59 0.32 -15.65
C ILE A 137 2.68 -0.10 -16.80
N THR A 138 2.59 0.75 -17.85
CA THR A 138 1.73 0.52 -19.01
C THR A 138 2.52 0.33 -20.30
N THR A 139 2.02 -0.54 -21.18
CA THR A 139 2.62 -0.77 -22.48
C THR A 139 2.24 0.31 -23.52
N PRO A 140 3.05 0.52 -24.56
CA PRO A 140 2.67 1.40 -25.66
C PRO A 140 1.37 1.00 -26.35
N GLY A 141 1.10 -0.31 -26.45
CA GLY A 141 -0.14 -0.84 -27.05
C GLY A 141 -1.36 -0.47 -26.22
N PHE A 142 -1.27 -0.58 -24.88
CA PHE A 142 -2.33 -0.13 -24.00
C PHE A 142 -2.55 1.38 -24.10
N ARG A 143 -1.47 2.17 -24.04
CA ARG A 143 -1.57 3.64 -24.11
C ARG A 143 -2.18 4.15 -25.41
N LYS A 144 -1.92 3.47 -26.52
CA LYS A 144 -2.39 3.90 -27.85
C LYS A 144 -3.77 3.34 -28.21
N TYR A 145 -4.03 2.09 -27.82
CA TYR A 145 -5.20 1.36 -28.33
C TYR A 145 -6.11 0.80 -27.22
N GLY A 146 -5.76 0.97 -25.95
CA GLY A 146 -6.51 0.39 -24.84
C GLY A 146 -6.39 -1.14 -24.71
N ILE A 147 -5.43 -1.75 -25.42
CA ILE A 147 -5.26 -3.21 -25.43
C ILE A 147 -4.37 -3.62 -24.26
N ALA A 148 -4.97 -4.18 -23.23
CA ALA A 148 -4.24 -4.69 -22.08
C ALA A 148 -3.51 -6.00 -22.43
N SER A 149 -2.20 -6.05 -22.15
CA SER A 149 -1.33 -7.19 -22.43
C SER A 149 -0.42 -7.58 -21.27
N THR A 150 -0.34 -6.72 -20.25
CA THR A 150 0.47 -6.95 -19.04
C THR A 150 -0.35 -6.72 -17.78
N PRO A 151 0.08 -7.21 -16.60
CA PRO A 151 -0.58 -6.92 -15.33
C PRO A 151 -0.72 -5.43 -15.05
N GLY A 152 0.27 -4.63 -15.42
CA GLY A 152 0.20 -3.16 -15.30
C GLY A 152 -0.88 -2.54 -16.19
N ASP A 153 -1.06 -3.01 -17.41
CA ASP A 153 -2.15 -2.56 -18.30
C ASP A 153 -3.53 -2.93 -17.70
N VAL A 154 -3.66 -4.14 -17.14
CA VAL A 154 -4.90 -4.57 -16.47
C VAL A 154 -5.19 -3.67 -15.27
N THR A 155 -4.20 -3.41 -14.42
CA THR A 155 -4.35 -2.51 -13.27
C THR A 155 -4.71 -1.09 -13.72
N ALA A 156 -4.04 -0.56 -14.74
CA ALA A 156 -4.34 0.74 -15.32
C ALA A 156 -5.79 0.81 -15.82
N ASN A 157 -6.25 -0.22 -16.52
CA ASN A 157 -7.62 -0.29 -17.01
C ASN A 157 -8.65 -0.28 -15.86
N LEU A 158 -8.41 -1.02 -14.79
CA LEU A 158 -9.28 -1.03 -13.60
C LEU A 158 -9.35 0.36 -12.95
N LEU A 159 -8.19 1.02 -12.79
CA LEU A 159 -8.11 2.37 -12.24
C LEU A 159 -8.84 3.39 -13.11
N LEU A 160 -8.66 3.32 -14.43
CA LEU A 160 -9.35 4.18 -15.40
C LEU A 160 -10.86 4.00 -15.37
N GLN A 161 -11.36 2.82 -15.01
CA GLN A 161 -12.79 2.54 -14.80
C GLN A 161 -13.30 2.96 -13.42
N GLY A 162 -12.47 3.55 -12.57
CA GLY A 162 -12.85 3.97 -11.22
C GLY A 162 -12.94 2.83 -10.22
N ILE A 163 -12.39 1.67 -10.55
CA ILE A 163 -12.32 0.54 -9.63
C ILE A 163 -11.25 0.81 -8.57
N LYS A 164 -11.62 0.66 -7.31
CA LYS A 164 -10.69 0.83 -6.20
C LYS A 164 -9.71 -0.33 -6.13
N ILE A 165 -8.44 0.01 -6.10
CA ILE A 165 -7.35 -0.93 -5.90
C ILE A 165 -6.51 -0.42 -4.74
N GLY A 166 -6.01 -1.33 -3.92
CA GLY A 166 -5.16 -1.03 -2.78
C GLY A 166 -3.69 -1.27 -3.02
N VAL A 167 -2.87 -0.83 -2.06
CA VAL A 167 -1.45 -1.14 -1.97
C VAL A 167 -1.18 -1.84 -0.65
N SER A 168 -0.35 -2.87 -0.68
CA SER A 168 -0.08 -3.70 0.47
C SER A 168 1.39 -4.09 0.54
N SER A 169 1.96 -4.06 1.76
CA SER A 169 3.35 -4.48 1.95
C SER A 169 3.49 -5.99 2.01
N ARG A 170 4.55 -6.48 1.40
CA ARG A 170 5.05 -7.83 1.51
C ARG A 170 6.44 -7.80 2.13
N GLY A 171 6.63 -8.57 3.19
CA GLY A 171 7.89 -8.63 3.91
C GLY A 171 8.09 -9.95 4.63
N VAL A 172 9.27 -10.14 5.19
CA VAL A 172 9.64 -11.27 6.04
C VAL A 172 10.05 -10.77 7.42
N GLY A 173 9.79 -11.55 8.43
CA GLY A 173 10.14 -11.19 9.81
C GLY A 173 9.38 -12.01 10.82
N SER A 174 9.69 -11.78 12.10
CA SER A 174 9.01 -12.39 13.22
C SER A 174 7.79 -11.59 13.66
N VAL A 175 6.84 -12.27 14.32
CA VAL A 175 5.71 -11.64 14.98
C VAL A 175 5.57 -12.22 16.38
N GLU A 176 5.54 -11.38 17.37
CA GLU A 176 5.38 -11.75 18.76
C GLU A 176 4.01 -11.33 19.29
N ASN A 177 3.41 -12.15 20.14
CA ASN A 177 2.22 -11.75 20.88
C ASN A 177 2.65 -11.07 22.18
N LYS A 178 2.39 -9.76 22.28
CA LYS A 178 2.62 -8.96 23.49
C LYS A 178 1.28 -8.41 23.99
N PHE A 179 0.81 -8.90 25.13
CA PHE A 179 -0.44 -8.45 25.75
C PHE A 179 -1.67 -8.55 24.85
N GLY A 180 -1.76 -9.63 24.08
CA GLY A 180 -2.87 -9.87 23.15
C GLY A 180 -2.75 -9.13 21.80
N LYS A 181 -1.65 -8.40 21.56
CA LYS A 181 -1.35 -7.72 20.30
C LYS A 181 -0.21 -8.41 19.56
N TYR A 182 -0.31 -8.48 18.25
CA TYR A 182 0.74 -9.04 17.39
C TYR A 182 1.70 -7.94 16.97
N ILE A 183 2.89 -7.94 17.53
CA ILE A 183 3.93 -6.94 17.29
C ILE A 183 4.95 -7.52 16.31
N VAL A 184 5.20 -6.82 15.22
CA VAL A 184 6.23 -7.19 14.23
C VAL A 184 7.61 -6.97 14.83
N GLY A 185 8.50 -7.95 14.67
CA GLY A 185 9.85 -7.93 15.23
C GLY A 185 10.82 -6.99 14.51
N ASP A 186 11.95 -6.76 15.12
CA ASP A 186 13.04 -5.92 14.60
C ASP A 186 13.83 -6.55 13.43
N ASP A 187 13.62 -7.85 13.21
CA ASP A 187 14.09 -8.63 12.07
C ASP A 187 13.24 -8.48 10.81
N TYR A 188 12.21 -7.61 10.84
CA TYR A 188 11.35 -7.37 9.68
C TYR A 188 12.12 -6.76 8.52
N GLU A 189 11.93 -7.33 7.32
CA GLU A 189 12.49 -6.83 6.07
C GLU A 189 11.39 -6.65 5.02
N ILE A 190 11.30 -5.44 4.42
CA ILE A 190 10.38 -5.14 3.34
C ILE A 190 10.91 -5.72 2.03
N ILE A 191 10.12 -6.57 1.39
CA ILE A 191 10.40 -7.09 0.05
C ILE A 191 9.94 -6.08 -1.01
N CYS A 192 8.65 -5.72 -0.98
CA CYS A 192 8.00 -4.80 -1.90
C CYS A 192 6.64 -4.34 -1.35
N TRP A 193 5.94 -3.51 -2.11
CA TRP A 193 4.50 -3.31 -2.04
C TRP A 193 3.89 -3.80 -3.34
N ASP A 194 2.69 -4.39 -3.26
CA ASP A 194 1.93 -4.94 -4.38
C ASP A 194 0.55 -4.28 -4.45
N TYR A 195 -0.11 -4.31 -5.62
CA TYR A 195 -1.51 -3.98 -5.72
C TYR A 195 -2.39 -5.10 -5.18
N VAL A 196 -3.47 -4.74 -4.49
CA VAL A 196 -4.41 -5.70 -3.90
C VAL A 196 -5.85 -5.21 -4.00
N SER A 197 -6.79 -6.17 -3.99
CA SER A 197 -8.22 -5.86 -3.98
C SER A 197 -8.73 -5.44 -2.61
N ASP A 198 -8.08 -5.87 -1.52
CA ASP A 198 -8.58 -5.65 -0.16
C ASP A 198 -7.42 -5.44 0.83
N PRO A 199 -7.05 -4.18 1.07
CA PRO A 199 -5.90 -3.84 1.90
C PRO A 199 -6.19 -3.92 3.40
N SER A 200 -5.19 -4.24 4.23
CA SER A 200 -5.32 -4.40 5.68
C SER A 200 -5.07 -3.13 6.49
N THR A 201 -4.38 -2.11 5.98
CA THR A 201 -4.27 -0.82 6.68
C THR A 201 -5.55 0.00 6.57
N PRO A 202 -6.17 0.42 7.69
CA PRO A 202 -7.36 1.24 7.65
C PRO A 202 -7.12 2.55 6.88
N ASN A 203 -7.95 2.81 5.86
CA ASN A 203 -7.92 4.02 5.03
C ASN A 203 -6.64 4.23 4.21
N ALA A 204 -5.92 3.20 3.89
CA ALA A 204 -4.82 3.28 2.93
C ALA A 204 -5.39 3.26 1.51
N TRP A 205 -5.81 4.44 1.04
CA TRP A 205 -6.35 4.64 -0.30
C TRP A 205 -5.25 5.07 -1.26
N VAL A 206 -5.34 4.64 -2.49
CA VAL A 206 -4.56 5.23 -3.58
C VAL A 206 -5.46 6.21 -4.32
N ASP A 207 -5.00 7.42 -4.51
CA ASP A 207 -5.69 8.45 -5.28
C ASP A 207 -4.72 9.09 -6.27
N SER A 208 -5.26 9.55 -7.38
CA SER A 208 -4.51 10.35 -8.35
C SER A 208 -4.15 11.74 -7.82
N ASP A 209 -4.66 12.13 -6.65
CA ASP A 209 -4.47 13.44 -6.06
C ASP A 209 -4.04 13.37 -4.60
N LYS A 210 -2.86 13.92 -4.30
CA LYS A 210 -2.30 14.00 -2.95
C LYS A 210 -3.23 14.71 -1.95
N GLU A 211 -3.96 15.76 -2.36
CA GLU A 211 -4.82 16.53 -1.47
C GLU A 211 -5.99 15.71 -0.91
N LYS A 212 -6.36 14.61 -1.56
CA LYS A 212 -7.42 13.71 -1.10
C LYS A 212 -6.97 12.68 -0.09
N LEU A 213 -5.68 12.48 0.05
CA LEU A 213 -5.12 11.74 1.16
C LEU A 213 -5.22 12.57 2.46
N THR A 214 -5.32 13.90 2.35
CA THR A 214 -5.41 14.85 3.48
C THR A 214 -6.51 14.50 4.49
N PRO A 215 -7.78 14.21 4.12
CA PRO A 215 -8.80 13.83 5.10
C PRO A 215 -8.48 12.55 5.87
N TYR A 216 -7.72 11.64 5.28
CA TYR A 216 -7.28 10.39 5.94
C TYR A 216 -6.08 10.60 6.85
N LEU A 217 -5.34 11.69 6.64
CA LEU A 217 -4.24 12.13 7.49
C LEU A 217 -4.77 12.93 8.69
N GLU A 218 -5.70 13.86 8.46
CA GLU A 218 -6.24 14.79 9.44
C GLU A 218 -7.32 14.19 10.35
N SER A 219 -8.09 13.22 9.91
CA SER A 219 -9.21 12.63 10.67
C SER A 219 -8.80 11.96 11.99
N LYS A 220 -7.52 11.98 12.35
CA LYS A 220 -6.95 11.39 13.58
C LYS A 220 -6.31 12.37 14.54
N GLU A 221 -6.09 13.62 14.16
CA GLU A 221 -5.64 14.61 15.14
C GLU A 221 -6.75 14.96 16.17
N SER A 222 -8.01 14.96 15.76
CA SER A 222 -9.15 15.15 16.67
C SER A 222 -9.45 13.96 17.61
N LYS A 223 -8.90 12.77 17.35
CA LYS A 223 -8.91 11.63 18.28
C LYS A 223 -7.62 11.49 19.08
N GLY A 224 -6.67 12.37 18.91
CA GLY A 224 -5.38 12.37 19.60
C GLY A 224 -5.48 12.63 21.12
N GLU A 225 -6.61 13.15 21.62
CA GLU A 225 -6.80 13.30 23.07
C GLU A 225 -7.00 11.96 23.81
N LEU A 226 -7.62 10.98 23.18
CA LEU A 226 -7.75 9.63 23.74
C LEU A 226 -6.44 8.83 23.73
N ILE A 227 -5.48 9.20 22.89
CA ILE A 227 -4.18 8.53 22.77
C ILE A 227 -3.15 9.14 23.74
N LYS A 228 -3.29 10.39 24.17
CA LYS A 228 -2.44 10.97 25.22
C LYS A 228 -2.55 10.23 26.55
N GLU A 229 -3.72 9.68 26.85
CA GLU A 229 -3.93 8.87 28.06
C GLU A 229 -3.23 7.49 27.97
N ASN A 230 -3.12 6.93 26.78
CA ASN A 230 -2.42 5.67 26.54
C ASN A 230 -0.91 5.84 26.38
N SER A 231 -0.42 6.95 25.84
CA SER A 231 1.02 7.25 25.78
C SER A 231 1.60 7.43 27.18
N SER A 232 0.86 8.10 28.08
CA SER A 232 1.29 8.24 29.49
C SER A 232 1.38 6.90 30.22
N LYS A 233 0.55 5.92 29.89
CA LYS A 233 0.65 4.54 30.40
C LYS A 233 1.82 3.79 29.79
N PHE A 234 2.13 4.03 28.52
CA PHE A 234 3.26 3.42 27.83
C PHE A 234 4.60 3.99 28.30
N ASP A 235 4.67 5.28 28.61
CA ASP A 235 5.86 5.93 29.18
C ASP A 235 6.10 5.48 30.63
N LYS A 236 5.04 5.26 31.41
CA LYS A 236 5.13 4.63 32.75
C LYS A 236 5.62 3.18 32.67
N PHE A 237 5.21 2.45 31.65
CA PHE A 237 5.65 1.08 31.40
C PHE A 237 7.12 1.01 30.96
N LYS A 238 7.57 1.92 30.06
CA LYS A 238 8.99 2.06 29.71
C LYS A 238 9.87 2.36 30.92
N LYS A 239 9.39 3.20 31.83
CA LYS A 239 10.12 3.54 33.05
C LYS A 239 10.23 2.33 33.99
N TRP A 240 9.16 1.53 34.12
CA TRP A 240 9.17 0.29 34.93
C TRP A 240 10.06 -0.81 34.35
N LEU A 241 10.29 -0.86 33.05
CA LEU A 241 11.20 -1.80 32.39
C LEU A 241 12.69 -1.44 32.56
N ASN A 242 13.01 -0.19 32.92
CA ASN A 242 14.37 0.30 33.07
C ASN A 242 14.80 0.53 34.53
N ASP A 243 13.90 0.30 35.50
CA ASP A 243 14.13 0.23 36.93
C ASP A 243 14.20 -1.24 37.40
#